data_a080121bf4fdcad19e46e6cb17dad55d
#
_entry.id   a080121bf4fdcad19e46e6cb17dad55d
#
_cell.length_a   1.000
_cell.length_b   1.000
_cell.length_c   1.000
_cell.angle_alpha   90.00
_cell.angle_beta   90.00
_cell.angle_gamma   90.00
#
_symmetry.space_group_name_H-M   'P 1'
#
loop_
_entity.id
_entity.type
_entity.pdbx_description
1 polymer ?
#
loop_
_entity_poly.entity_id
_entity_poly.type
_entity_poly.pdbx_seq_one_letter_code
_entity_poly.pdbx_strand_id
1 'polypeptide(L)'
;MARSSNTDAMETDGGDASLSITIERNPPESRLLELGIKSWPKWGCPPGKFPMTFDAQETCYMLRGKVKAYMKGSTTNYVEFGAGDLVVIPKGLSCTWDVSVAVDKHYKFDSF
;
A
#
# COMPACT_ATOMS: atom_id res chain seq x y z
N MET A 1 -4.38 -4.87 -10.43
CA MET A 1 -4.64 -4.99 -11.01
C MET A 1 -4.66 -4.94 -11.53
N ALA A 2 -4.48 -5.16 -10.65
CA ALA A 2 -4.62 -5.39 -11.04
C ALA A 2 -4.65 -5.70 -11.36
N ARG A 3 -4.71 -5.80 -10.86
CA ARG A 3 -4.93 -6.38 -11.15
C ARG A 3 -4.60 -6.47 -11.76
N SER A 4 -4.19 -6.56 -11.40
CA SER A 4 -4.11 -6.85 -11.98
C SER A 4 -3.97 -7.20 -12.58
N SER A 5 -4.03 -7.46 -12.20
CA SER A 5 -4.09 -7.91 -12.75
C SER A 5 -4.13 -8.41 -13.28
N ASN A 6 -4.35 -8.79 -12.94
CA ASN A 6 -4.58 -9.47 -13.36
C ASN A 6 -4.85 -10.07 -13.72
N THR A 7 -5.10 -10.46 -13.38
CA THR A 7 -5.43 -11.17 -13.60
C THR A 7 -5.67 -11.83 -13.97
N ASP A 8 -5.94 -12.24 -13.76
CA ASP A 8 -6.19 -13.01 -13.94
C ASP A 8 -6.17 -13.75 -13.98
N ALA A 9 -6.37 -14.17 -13.69
CA ALA A 9 -6.36 -14.83 -13.53
C ALA A 9 -6.30 -15.55 -13.46
N MET A 10 -6.45 -15.83 -13.12
CA MET A 10 -6.34 -16.42 -12.94
C MET A 10 -6.14 -17.09 -12.58
N GLU A 11 -6.18 -17.27 -12.19
CA GLU A 11 -5.94 -17.90 -11.85
C GLU A 11 -5.63 -18.45 -11.16
N THR A 12 -5.66 -18.64 -10.70
CA THR A 12 -5.37 -19.20 -10.17
C THR A 12 -4.96 -19.61 -9.37
N ASP A 13 -4.71 -19.86 -8.96
CA ASP A 13 -4.33 -20.08 -8.11
C ASP A 13 -4.31 -19.82 -7.23
N GLY A 14 -4.34 -19.72 -7.32
CA GLY A 14 -4.15 -19.40 -5.97
C GLY A 14 -4.86 -18.22 -5.43
N GLY A 15 -5.85 -18.32 -5.07
CA GLY A 15 -6.69 -17.40 -4.35
C GLY A 15 -6.18 -15.99 -4.04
N ASP A 16 -4.91 -15.75 -4.22
CA ASP A 16 -4.32 -14.49 -3.78
C ASP A 16 -4.47 -13.36 -4.76
N ALA A 17 -5.16 -13.61 -5.87
CA ALA A 17 -5.40 -12.55 -6.83
C ALA A 17 -6.18 -11.38 -6.23
N SER A 18 -6.95 -11.64 -5.15
CA SER A 18 -7.70 -10.60 -4.46
C SER A 18 -6.86 -9.78 -3.50
N LEU A 19 -5.68 -10.25 -3.14
CA LEU A 19 -4.80 -9.56 -2.19
C LEU A 19 -3.82 -8.70 -2.96
N SER A 20 -4.26 -7.55 -3.39
CA SER A 20 -3.40 -6.62 -4.10
C SER A 20 -3.50 -5.21 -3.51
N ILE A 21 -2.38 -4.51 -3.57
CA ILE A 21 -2.31 -3.12 -3.13
C ILE A 21 -2.94 -2.26 -4.20
N THR A 22 -3.83 -1.36 -3.80
CA THR A 22 -4.49 -0.42 -4.70
C THR A 22 -3.87 0.96 -4.50
N ILE A 23 -3.52 1.62 -5.58
CA ILE A 23 -2.87 2.93 -5.52
C ILE A 23 -3.66 3.94 -6.33
N GLU A 24 -4.05 5.04 -5.68
CA GLU A 24 -4.66 6.17 -6.35
C GLU A 24 -3.62 7.28 -6.42
N ARG A 25 -3.17 7.61 -7.62
CA ARG A 25 -2.09 8.59 -7.83
C ARG A 25 -2.62 10.01 -7.75
N ASN A 26 -1.99 10.82 -6.93
CA ASN A 26 -2.28 12.26 -6.82
C ASN A 26 -3.77 12.59 -6.75
N PRO A 27 -4.52 12.04 -5.76
CA PRO A 27 -5.93 12.38 -5.62
C PRO A 27 -6.06 13.89 -5.39
N PRO A 28 -7.15 14.51 -5.84
CA PRO A 28 -7.34 15.94 -5.66
C PRO A 28 -7.55 16.30 -4.19
N GLU A 29 -7.28 17.54 -3.85
CA GLU A 29 -7.42 18.03 -2.48
C GLU A 29 -8.82 17.77 -1.91
N SER A 30 -9.85 17.93 -2.73
CA SER A 30 -11.24 17.68 -2.30
C SER A 30 -11.44 16.26 -1.79
N ARG A 31 -10.77 15.29 -2.42
CA ARG A 31 -10.86 13.89 -1.99
C ARG A 31 -10.18 13.68 -0.64
N LEU A 32 -9.02 14.31 -0.45
CA LEU A 32 -8.29 14.21 0.81
C LEU A 32 -9.07 14.85 1.97
N LEU A 33 -9.72 15.97 1.70
CA LEU A 33 -10.55 16.63 2.68
C LEU A 33 -11.77 15.77 3.03
N GLU A 34 -12.39 15.18 2.03
CA GLU A 34 -13.54 14.32 2.19
C GLU A 34 -13.22 13.12 3.08
N LEU A 35 -12.05 12.55 2.91
CA LEU A 35 -11.59 11.40 3.70
C LEU A 35 -11.13 11.78 5.11
N GLY A 36 -10.86 13.07 5.35
CA GLY A 36 -10.38 13.53 6.65
C GLY A 36 -8.96 13.11 6.95
N ILE A 37 -8.13 13.03 5.92
CA ILE A 37 -6.75 12.52 6.03
C ILE A 37 -5.97 13.19 7.15
N LYS A 38 -6.12 14.50 7.32
CA LYS A 38 -5.32 15.25 8.29
C LYS A 38 -5.62 14.88 9.74
N SER A 39 -6.76 14.22 9.99
CA SER A 39 -7.12 13.77 11.33
C SER A 39 -6.59 12.37 11.64
N TRP A 40 -6.06 11.67 10.64
CA TRP A 40 -5.54 10.32 10.83
C TRP A 40 -4.18 10.36 11.52
N PRO A 41 -3.83 9.32 12.28
CA PRO A 41 -2.49 9.25 12.88
C PRO A 41 -1.41 9.19 11.81
N LYS A 42 -0.18 9.45 12.24
CA LYS A 42 0.98 9.48 11.35
C LYS A 42 1.97 8.40 11.75
N TRP A 43 2.71 7.92 10.76
CA TRP A 43 3.76 6.93 10.95
C TRP A 43 4.86 7.20 9.93
N GLY A 44 6.09 6.91 10.32
CA GLY A 44 7.23 7.07 9.43
C GLY A 44 8.30 6.05 9.69
N CYS A 45 9.20 5.90 8.72
CA CYS A 45 10.36 5.05 8.86
C CYS A 45 11.50 5.55 7.99
N PRO A 46 12.75 5.19 8.35
CA PRO A 46 13.91 5.53 7.52
C PRO A 46 14.00 4.62 6.30
N PRO A 47 14.90 4.90 5.35
CA PRO A 47 15.19 3.95 4.28
C PRO A 47 15.62 2.61 4.84
N GLY A 48 15.30 1.55 4.12
CA GLY A 48 15.64 0.18 4.54
C GLY A 48 14.62 -0.81 4.05
N LYS A 49 14.77 -2.06 4.47
CA LYS A 49 13.84 -3.13 4.11
C LYS A 49 13.10 -3.60 5.34
N PHE A 50 11.78 -3.62 5.25
CA PHE A 50 10.92 -3.93 6.38
C PHE A 50 9.90 -5.00 5.98
N PRO A 51 9.90 -6.16 6.65
CA PRO A 51 8.82 -7.13 6.42
C PRO A 51 7.54 -6.60 7.05
N MET A 52 6.45 -6.68 6.31
CA MET A 52 5.17 -6.14 6.72
C MET A 52 4.09 -7.20 6.60
N THR A 53 3.27 -7.31 7.64
CA THR A 53 2.10 -8.18 7.65
C THR A 53 0.91 -7.34 8.09
N PHE A 54 -0.19 -7.44 7.36
CA PHE A 54 -1.35 -6.58 7.60
C PHE A 54 -2.51 -7.38 8.15
N ASP A 55 -2.78 -7.20 9.45
CA ASP A 55 -3.87 -7.88 10.15
C ASP A 55 -5.23 -7.21 9.93
N ALA A 56 -5.22 -6.03 9.35
CA ALA A 56 -6.40 -5.28 8.97
C ALA A 56 -6.10 -4.53 7.69
N GLN A 57 -7.14 -4.16 6.95
CA GLN A 57 -6.92 -3.30 5.79
C GLN A 57 -6.41 -1.95 6.25
N GLU A 58 -5.32 -1.50 5.64
CA GLU A 58 -4.76 -0.18 5.94
C GLU A 58 -4.94 0.73 4.74
N THR A 59 -5.47 1.94 4.98
CA THR A 59 -5.49 3.01 3.99
C THR A 59 -4.49 4.06 4.46
N CYS A 60 -3.57 4.47 3.60
CA CYS A 60 -2.61 5.49 3.96
C CYS A 60 -2.42 6.50 2.84
N TYR A 61 -2.08 7.71 3.25
CA TYR A 61 -1.74 8.78 2.32
C TYR A 61 -0.29 9.16 2.54
N MET A 62 0.52 9.02 1.50
CA MET A 62 1.97 9.25 1.57
C MET A 62 2.27 10.73 1.48
N LEU A 63 2.82 11.29 2.55
CA LEU A 63 3.29 12.69 2.56
C LEU A 63 4.68 12.79 1.98
N ARG A 64 5.50 11.77 2.23
CA ARG A 64 6.89 11.70 1.79
C ARG A 64 7.28 10.27 1.61
N GLY A 65 8.29 10.04 0.78
CA GLY A 65 8.91 8.74 0.72
C GLY A 65 8.72 8.05 -0.61
N LYS A 66 9.39 6.91 -0.72
CA LYS A 66 9.33 6.07 -1.91
C LYS A 66 9.51 4.64 -1.49
N VAL A 67 8.58 3.78 -1.90
CA VAL A 67 8.50 2.40 -1.46
C VAL A 67 8.30 1.48 -2.65
N LYS A 68 9.05 0.38 -2.66
CA LYS A 68 8.73 -0.79 -3.49
C LYS A 68 8.25 -1.87 -2.54
N ALA A 69 7.01 -2.30 -2.69
CA ALA A 69 6.44 -3.34 -1.86
C ALA A 69 6.49 -4.66 -2.63
N TYR A 70 7.44 -5.51 -2.25
CA TYR A 70 7.62 -6.82 -2.88
C TYR A 70 6.68 -7.82 -2.23
N MET A 71 5.94 -8.55 -3.05
CA MET A 71 5.04 -9.57 -2.55
C MET A 71 5.84 -10.69 -1.89
N LYS A 72 5.27 -11.32 -0.88
CA LYS A 72 5.92 -12.37 -0.11
C LYS A 72 6.50 -13.44 -1.04
N GLY A 73 7.77 -13.78 -0.82
CA GLY A 73 8.45 -14.82 -1.58
C GLY A 73 8.88 -14.40 -2.98
N SER A 74 8.72 -13.13 -3.35
CA SER A 74 9.09 -12.67 -4.67
C SER A 74 10.15 -11.59 -4.60
N THR A 75 11.05 -11.58 -5.59
CA THR A 75 12.03 -10.51 -5.76
C THR A 75 11.74 -9.68 -7.01
N THR A 76 10.68 -10.02 -7.72
CA THR A 76 10.33 -9.36 -8.98
C THR A 76 8.91 -8.84 -9.02
N ASN A 77 8.02 -9.39 -8.17
CA ASN A 77 6.63 -8.97 -8.12
C ASN A 77 6.47 -7.89 -7.06
N TYR A 78 6.41 -6.65 -7.49
CA TYR A 78 6.28 -5.53 -6.56
C TYR A 78 5.40 -4.44 -7.14
N VAL A 79 4.91 -3.56 -6.25
CA VAL A 79 4.27 -2.31 -6.65
C VAL A 79 5.08 -1.16 -6.03
N GLU A 80 5.06 -0.01 -6.69
CA GLU A 80 5.81 1.15 -6.22
C GLU A 80 4.85 2.29 -5.93
N PHE A 81 5.05 2.97 -4.79
CA PHE A 81 4.25 4.14 -4.43
C PHE A 81 5.09 5.10 -3.61
N GLY A 82 4.62 6.33 -3.51
CA GLY A 82 5.37 7.36 -2.81
C GLY A 82 4.55 8.62 -2.57
N ALA A 83 5.23 9.71 -2.30
CA ALA A 83 4.62 10.98 -1.94
C ALA A 83 3.47 11.34 -2.88
N GLY A 84 2.32 11.68 -2.32
CA GLY A 84 1.14 12.07 -3.09
C GLY A 84 0.21 10.92 -3.44
N ASP A 85 0.56 9.68 -3.07
CA ASP A 85 -0.26 8.51 -3.38
C ASP A 85 -1.15 8.12 -2.21
N LEU A 86 -2.39 7.78 -2.54
CA LEU A 86 -3.34 7.19 -1.59
C LEU A 86 -3.32 5.69 -1.83
N VAL A 87 -2.95 4.92 -0.80
CA VAL A 87 -2.64 3.50 -0.94
C VAL A 87 -3.56 2.69 -0.03
N VAL A 88 -4.18 1.64 -0.59
CA VAL A 88 -5.00 0.72 0.19
C VAL A 88 -4.34 -0.65 0.16
N ILE A 89 -4.02 -1.16 1.34
CA ILE A 89 -3.32 -2.43 1.51
C ILE A 89 -4.29 -3.40 2.17
N PRO A 90 -4.61 -4.53 1.52
CA PRO A 90 -5.66 -5.41 2.02
C PRO A 90 -5.22 -6.20 3.25
N LYS A 91 -6.20 -6.54 4.08
CA LYS A 91 -6.01 -7.45 5.20
C LYS A 91 -5.47 -8.79 4.68
N GLY A 92 -4.49 -9.34 5.37
CA GLY A 92 -3.92 -10.64 5.03
C GLY A 92 -2.71 -10.58 4.12
N LEU A 93 -2.37 -9.40 3.61
CA LEU A 93 -1.21 -9.27 2.75
C LEU A 93 0.08 -9.33 3.56
N SER A 94 1.06 -10.06 3.03
CA SER A 94 2.44 -10.04 3.55
C SER A 94 3.35 -9.58 2.41
N CYS A 95 4.22 -8.63 2.70
CA CYS A 95 5.13 -8.09 1.69
C CYS A 95 6.37 -7.53 2.38
N THR A 96 7.36 -7.17 1.59
CA THR A 96 8.55 -6.49 2.09
C THR A 96 8.60 -5.10 1.49
N TRP A 97 8.62 -4.10 2.34
CA TRP A 97 8.80 -2.72 1.90
C TRP A 97 10.28 -2.43 1.73
N ASP A 98 10.68 -2.11 0.52
CA ASP A 98 12.02 -1.61 0.22
C ASP A 98 11.88 -0.09 0.11
N VAL A 99 12.29 0.61 1.17
CA VAL A 99 12.12 2.05 1.29
C VAL A 99 13.39 2.74 0.84
N SER A 100 13.32 3.47 -0.26
CA SER A 100 14.49 4.20 -0.79
C SER A 100 14.53 5.64 -0.32
N VAL A 101 13.37 6.22 0.01
CA VAL A 101 13.28 7.57 0.58
C VAL A 101 12.41 7.46 1.82
N ALA A 102 12.87 8.04 2.93
CA ALA A 102 12.19 7.95 4.21
C ALA A 102 10.69 8.27 4.09
N VAL A 103 9.88 7.45 4.73
CA VAL A 103 8.41 7.54 4.65
C VAL A 103 7.86 8.39 5.78
N ASP A 104 6.86 9.22 5.43
CA ASP A 104 6.00 9.91 6.38
C ASP A 104 4.59 9.83 5.79
N LYS A 105 3.65 9.28 6.54
CA LYS A 105 2.29 9.05 6.03
C LYS A 105 1.24 9.22 7.12
N HIS A 106 0.02 9.58 6.70
CA HIS A 106 -1.17 9.42 7.51
C HIS A 106 -1.76 8.04 7.19
N TYR A 107 -2.34 7.38 8.20
CA TYR A 107 -2.91 6.05 7.99
C TYR A 107 -4.13 5.82 8.86
N LYS A 108 -4.94 4.87 8.45
CA LYS A 108 -5.96 4.32 9.32
C LYS A 108 -6.20 2.86 8.95
N PHE A 109 -6.64 2.10 9.94
CA PHE A 109 -7.04 0.71 9.73
C PHE A 109 -8.55 0.62 9.65
N ASP A 110 -9.02 -0.21 8.74
CA ASP A 110 -10.44 -0.51 8.63
C ASP A 110 -10.71 -1.84 9.33
N SER A 111 -11.67 -1.83 10.23
CA SER A 111 -12.03 -3.04 10.95
C SER A 111 -13.24 -3.69 10.28
N PHE A 112 -12.99 -4.72 9.54
CA PHE A 112 -14.04 -5.50 8.90
C PHE A 112 -14.06 -6.89 9.48
#